data_abec2d097ec50dea42a1e2aab943f9af
#
_entry.id   abec2d097ec50dea42a1e2aab943f9af
#
_cell.length_a   1.000
_cell.length_b   1.000
_cell.length_c   1.000
_cell.angle_alpha   90.00
_cell.angle_beta   90.00
_cell.angle_gamma   90.00
#
_symmetry.space_group_name_H-M   'P 1'
#
loop_
_entity.id
_entity.type
_entity.pdbx_description
1 polymer ?
#
loop_
_entity_poly.entity_id
_entity_poly.type
_entity_poly.pdbx_seq_one_letter_code
_entity_poly.pdbx_strand_id
1 'polypeptide(L)'
;SFILPKKPANLLKNLLAKESEQVLIKFDDNNAYITCTNFEMVCRLIEGRYPNYNSVIPQENPFKVTIDRISFLNALKRVSVFSNPASSLVKLHLKDSLITVSAQDIDFSTSAEERIVCQFDGTELSIGFKATYLIEILGNISSEEVVLELADPSRAGLIVPSENDEDEDLLMLLMPMMLND
;
A
#
# COMPACT_ATOMS: atom_id res chain seq x y z
N SER A 1 -18.80 16.10 -5.99
CA SER A 1 -17.94 14.90 -6.04
C SER A 1 -18.49 13.89 -7.04
N PHE A 2 -17.62 13.11 -7.66
CA PHE A 2 -17.99 12.07 -8.62
C PHE A 2 -17.03 10.89 -8.50
N ILE A 3 -17.45 9.71 -8.97
CA ILE A 3 -16.62 8.50 -8.95
C ILE A 3 -16.16 8.20 -10.38
N LEU A 4 -14.85 8.37 -10.63
CA LEU A 4 -14.24 8.08 -11.91
C LEU A 4 -13.89 6.59 -12.02
N PRO A 5 -14.31 5.87 -13.08
CA PRO A 5 -13.92 4.47 -13.26
C PRO A 5 -12.41 4.29 -13.45
N LYS A 6 -11.90 3.11 -13.08
CA LYS A 6 -10.46 2.78 -13.14
C LYS A 6 -9.84 2.94 -14.55
N LYS A 7 -10.56 2.53 -15.61
CA LYS A 7 -10.02 2.64 -16.99
C LYS A 7 -9.80 4.09 -17.41
N PRO A 8 -10.80 4.99 -17.33
CA PRO A 8 -10.59 6.43 -17.56
C PRO A 8 -9.50 7.04 -16.69
N ALA A 9 -9.46 6.69 -15.39
CA ALA A 9 -8.43 7.20 -14.49
C ALA A 9 -7.01 6.83 -14.96
N ASN A 10 -6.77 5.57 -15.33
CA ASN A 10 -5.48 5.13 -15.85
C ASN A 10 -5.13 5.78 -17.19
N LEU A 11 -6.12 5.98 -18.07
CA LEU A 11 -5.90 6.67 -19.34
C LEU A 11 -5.48 8.14 -19.08
N LEU A 12 -6.20 8.83 -18.20
CA LEU A 12 -5.86 10.20 -17.80
C LEU A 12 -4.46 10.29 -17.21
N LYS A 13 -4.08 9.40 -16.30
CA LYS A 13 -2.72 9.35 -15.74
C LYS A 13 -1.65 9.36 -16.84
N ASN A 14 -1.85 8.58 -17.91
CA ASN A 14 -0.89 8.50 -19.01
C ASN A 14 -0.92 9.72 -19.95
N LEU A 15 -2.10 10.29 -20.17
CA LEU A 15 -2.27 11.46 -21.03
C LEU A 15 -1.77 12.72 -20.34
N LEU A 16 -2.15 12.92 -19.07
CA LEU A 16 -1.80 14.12 -18.30
C LEU A 16 -0.30 14.19 -17.98
N ALA A 17 0.39 13.05 -17.91
CA ALA A 17 1.85 13.05 -17.74
C ALA A 17 2.62 13.78 -18.86
N LYS A 18 1.98 14.06 -20.00
CA LYS A 18 2.54 14.76 -21.14
C LYS A 18 1.92 16.15 -21.36
N GLU A 19 0.99 16.53 -20.49
CA GLU A 19 0.30 17.82 -20.59
C GLU A 19 0.96 18.82 -19.65
N SER A 20 1.30 19.99 -20.18
CA SER A 20 1.91 21.08 -19.40
C SER A 20 0.94 22.25 -19.18
N GLU A 21 -0.21 22.23 -19.87
CA GLU A 21 -1.20 23.28 -19.83
C GLU A 21 -2.34 22.94 -18.86
N GLN A 22 -3.24 23.89 -18.64
CA GLN A 22 -4.39 23.69 -17.79
C GLN A 22 -5.35 22.65 -18.38
N VAL A 23 -5.88 21.79 -17.53
CA VAL A 23 -6.88 20.78 -17.85
C VAL A 23 -8.23 21.24 -17.33
N LEU A 24 -9.23 21.30 -18.18
CA LEU A 24 -10.60 21.63 -17.81
C LEU A 24 -11.40 20.35 -17.58
N ILE A 25 -11.92 20.17 -16.36
CA ILE A 25 -12.81 19.05 -16.02
C ILE A 25 -14.21 19.59 -15.75
N LYS A 26 -15.18 19.16 -16.56
CA LYS A 26 -16.62 19.37 -16.34
C LYS A 26 -17.26 18.04 -16.04
N PHE A 27 -18.31 18.01 -15.25
CA PHE A 27 -19.06 16.79 -14.97
C PHE A 27 -20.54 17.07 -14.73
N ASP A 28 -21.37 16.14 -15.09
CA ASP A 28 -22.78 16.02 -14.73
C ASP A 28 -23.02 14.77 -13.86
N ASP A 29 -24.25 14.37 -13.67
CA ASP A 29 -24.61 13.21 -12.84
C ASP A 29 -24.10 11.88 -13.42
N ASN A 30 -23.86 11.80 -14.72
CA ASN A 30 -23.55 10.56 -15.43
C ASN A 30 -22.18 10.56 -16.09
N ASN A 31 -21.64 11.71 -16.45
CA ASN A 31 -20.45 11.81 -17.29
C ASN A 31 -19.45 12.84 -16.76
N ALA A 32 -18.17 12.60 -17.03
CA ALA A 32 -17.12 13.60 -16.93
C ALA A 32 -16.55 13.89 -18.32
N TYR A 33 -16.28 15.18 -18.56
CA TYR A 33 -15.73 15.76 -19.78
C TYR A 33 -14.38 16.39 -19.41
N ILE A 34 -13.32 15.86 -19.97
CA ILE A 34 -11.96 16.33 -19.72
C ILE A 34 -11.41 16.91 -21.02
N THR A 35 -11.10 18.20 -21.01
CA THR A 35 -10.58 18.93 -22.16
C THR A 35 -9.14 19.34 -21.87
N CYS A 36 -8.23 18.93 -22.73
CA CYS A 36 -6.82 19.31 -22.75
C CYS A 36 -6.52 20.04 -24.05
N THR A 37 -5.30 20.54 -24.21
CA THR A 37 -4.90 21.30 -25.41
C THR A 37 -5.10 20.50 -26.73
N ASN A 38 -4.79 19.20 -26.69
CA ASN A 38 -4.74 18.37 -27.90
C ASN A 38 -5.80 17.26 -27.94
N PHE A 39 -6.64 17.12 -26.91
CA PHE A 39 -7.68 16.08 -26.87
C PHE A 39 -8.84 16.44 -25.95
N GLU A 40 -9.97 15.81 -26.24
CA GLU A 40 -11.11 15.76 -25.34
C GLU A 40 -11.42 14.31 -25.00
N MET A 41 -11.75 14.05 -23.75
CA MET A 41 -12.17 12.75 -23.28
C MET A 41 -13.51 12.85 -22.56
N VAL A 42 -14.45 12.00 -22.94
CA VAL A 42 -15.72 11.84 -22.24
C VAL A 42 -15.76 10.45 -21.65
N CYS A 43 -16.13 10.35 -20.38
CA CYS A 43 -16.30 9.05 -19.73
C CYS A 43 -17.55 9.03 -18.85
N ARG A 44 -18.20 7.87 -18.81
CA ARG A 44 -19.30 7.64 -17.91
C ARG A 44 -18.80 7.46 -16.49
N LEU A 45 -19.48 8.08 -15.53
CA LEU A 45 -19.18 7.99 -14.10
C LEU A 45 -19.82 6.74 -13.48
N ILE A 46 -19.32 6.32 -12.33
CA ILE A 46 -19.93 5.26 -11.51
C ILE A 46 -21.01 5.91 -10.64
N GLU A 47 -22.23 5.41 -10.74
CA GLU A 47 -23.36 5.83 -9.92
C GLU A 47 -23.18 5.33 -8.48
N GLY A 48 -23.55 6.16 -7.49
CA GLY A 48 -23.55 5.80 -6.08
C GLY A 48 -22.72 6.74 -5.20
N ARG A 49 -22.66 6.40 -3.92
CA ARG A 49 -21.81 7.09 -2.96
C ARG A 49 -20.45 6.42 -2.89
N TYR A 50 -19.39 7.23 -2.87
CA TYR A 50 -18.06 6.73 -2.57
C TYR A 50 -18.05 6.14 -1.14
N PRO A 51 -17.44 4.96 -0.93
CA PRO A 51 -17.36 4.36 0.41
C PRO A 51 -16.73 5.32 1.41
N ASN A 52 -17.24 5.33 2.66
CA ASN A 52 -16.64 6.12 3.72
C ASN A 52 -15.34 5.45 4.22
N TYR A 53 -14.24 5.68 3.53
CA TYR A 53 -12.94 5.10 3.85
C TYR A 53 -12.41 5.57 5.22
N ASN A 54 -12.80 6.75 5.70
CA ASN A 54 -12.40 7.23 7.03
C ASN A 54 -12.87 6.30 8.16
N SER A 55 -13.98 5.57 7.93
CA SER A 55 -14.50 4.64 8.95
C SER A 55 -13.66 3.35 9.10
N VAL A 56 -12.79 3.05 8.15
CA VAL A 56 -11.92 1.85 8.17
C VAL A 56 -10.47 2.17 8.53
N ILE A 57 -10.08 3.45 8.54
CA ILE A 57 -8.75 3.87 8.97
C ILE A 57 -8.68 3.77 10.50
N PRO A 58 -7.79 2.92 11.06
CA PRO A 58 -7.60 2.83 12.50
C PRO A 58 -7.19 4.18 13.08
N GLN A 59 -7.82 4.59 14.16
CA GLN A 59 -7.47 5.84 14.85
C GLN A 59 -6.26 5.66 15.80
N GLU A 60 -6.05 4.44 16.27
CA GLU A 60 -5.00 4.11 17.23
C GLU A 60 -4.34 2.78 16.82
N ASN A 61 -3.13 2.88 16.31
CA ASN A 61 -2.21 1.77 16.12
C ASN A 61 -0.97 2.07 16.98
N PRO A 62 -0.85 1.45 18.19
CA PRO A 62 0.14 1.84 19.17
C PRO A 62 1.58 1.47 18.80
N PHE A 63 1.77 0.46 17.95
CA PHE A 63 3.09 -0.02 17.58
C PHE A 63 3.58 0.68 16.32
N LYS A 64 4.65 1.46 16.45
CA LYS A 64 5.29 2.16 15.32
C LYS A 64 6.62 1.50 15.03
N VAL A 65 6.83 1.16 13.76
CA VAL A 65 8.05 0.53 13.27
C VAL A 65 8.62 1.39 12.16
N THR A 66 9.75 2.06 12.42
CA THR A 66 10.45 2.81 11.38
C THR A 66 11.53 1.94 10.77
N ILE A 67 11.56 1.87 9.46
CA ILE A 67 12.43 0.95 8.71
C ILE A 67 12.88 1.57 7.39
N ASP A 68 14.13 1.30 6.99
CA ASP A 68 14.64 1.65 5.67
C ASP A 68 13.79 0.98 4.57
N ARG A 69 13.17 1.81 3.74
CA ARG A 69 12.18 1.39 2.73
C ARG A 69 12.79 0.44 1.70
N ILE A 70 13.99 0.73 1.24
CA ILE A 70 14.63 -0.05 0.17
C ILE A 70 15.07 -1.42 0.69
N SER A 71 15.64 -1.48 1.89
CA SER A 71 16.01 -2.74 2.53
C SER A 71 14.79 -3.63 2.74
N PHE A 72 13.70 -3.06 3.25
CA PHE A 72 12.46 -3.78 3.48
C PHE A 72 11.82 -4.26 2.17
N LEU A 73 11.72 -3.39 1.15
CA LEU A 73 11.21 -3.75 -0.17
C LEU A 73 12.01 -4.90 -0.80
N ASN A 74 13.34 -4.84 -0.71
CA ASN A 74 14.19 -5.87 -1.31
C ASN A 74 14.11 -7.21 -0.57
N ALA A 75 14.01 -7.19 0.76
CA ALA A 75 13.79 -8.39 1.56
C ALA A 75 12.43 -9.04 1.22
N LEU A 76 11.36 -8.25 1.16
CA LEU A 76 10.05 -8.74 0.74
C LEU A 76 10.09 -9.38 -0.65
N LYS A 77 10.77 -8.76 -1.63
CA LYS A 77 10.93 -9.32 -2.98
C LYS A 77 11.65 -10.66 -2.98
N ARG A 78 12.71 -10.81 -2.16
CA ARG A 78 13.45 -12.08 -2.07
C ARG A 78 12.65 -13.16 -1.35
N VAL A 79 12.12 -12.83 -0.19
CA VAL A 79 11.39 -13.78 0.67
C VAL A 79 10.09 -14.23 0.02
N SER A 80 9.35 -13.33 -0.63
CA SER A 80 8.05 -13.64 -1.25
C SER A 80 8.12 -14.71 -2.36
N VAL A 81 9.30 -14.93 -2.95
CA VAL A 81 9.50 -16.03 -3.94
C VAL A 81 9.21 -17.40 -3.32
N PHE A 82 9.37 -17.54 -2.01
CA PHE A 82 9.15 -18.77 -1.26
C PHE A 82 7.76 -18.85 -0.62
N SER A 83 6.89 -17.89 -0.88
CA SER A 83 5.50 -17.93 -0.43
C SER A 83 4.63 -18.78 -1.36
N ASN A 84 3.56 -19.36 -0.81
CA ASN A 84 2.57 -20.02 -1.66
C ASN A 84 1.98 -19.05 -2.68
N PRO A 85 1.98 -19.37 -4.00
CA PRO A 85 1.54 -18.44 -5.05
C PRO A 85 0.08 -17.98 -4.92
N ALA A 86 -0.80 -18.78 -4.32
CA ALA A 86 -2.21 -18.43 -4.17
C ALA A 86 -2.42 -17.37 -3.09
N SER A 87 -1.72 -17.46 -1.97
CA SER A 87 -1.84 -16.52 -0.85
C SER A 87 -0.87 -15.35 -0.96
N SER A 88 0.34 -15.59 -1.47
CA SER A 88 1.48 -14.66 -1.40
C SER A 88 1.70 -14.14 0.03
N LEU A 89 1.45 -14.99 1.04
CA LEU A 89 1.55 -14.62 2.44
C LEU A 89 3.01 -14.48 2.87
N VAL A 90 3.33 -13.36 3.51
CA VAL A 90 4.55 -13.16 4.28
C VAL A 90 4.21 -12.86 5.73
N LYS A 91 4.98 -13.40 6.65
CA LYS A 91 4.91 -13.12 8.08
C LYS A 91 5.97 -12.09 8.44
N LEU A 92 5.56 -11.05 9.11
CA LEU A 92 6.43 -10.06 9.75
C LEU A 92 6.45 -10.37 11.25
N HIS A 93 7.62 -10.65 11.79
CA HIS A 93 7.83 -10.85 13.21
C HIS A 93 8.72 -9.76 13.76
N LEU A 94 8.18 -8.98 14.69
CA LEU A 94 8.79 -7.80 15.29
C LEU A 94 9.25 -8.12 16.70
N LYS A 95 10.53 -7.96 16.96
CA LYS A 95 11.14 -8.17 18.28
C LYS A 95 12.51 -7.48 18.36
N ASP A 96 12.81 -6.83 19.49
CA ASP A 96 14.14 -6.32 19.84
C ASP A 96 14.78 -5.44 18.72
N SER A 97 14.00 -4.52 18.16
CA SER A 97 14.41 -3.64 17.04
C SER A 97 14.83 -4.38 15.77
N LEU A 98 14.27 -5.57 15.57
CA LEU A 98 14.40 -6.37 14.36
C LEU A 98 13.03 -6.70 13.79
N ILE A 99 12.93 -6.64 12.49
CA ILE A 99 11.82 -7.22 11.73
C ILE A 99 12.33 -8.44 10.99
N THR A 100 11.76 -9.59 11.30
CA THR A 100 12.01 -10.83 10.58
C THR A 100 10.90 -11.01 9.55
N VAL A 101 11.26 -10.98 8.28
CA VAL A 101 10.36 -11.27 7.16
C VAL A 101 10.51 -12.73 6.81
N SER A 102 9.44 -13.50 6.85
CA SER A 102 9.47 -14.92 6.50
C SER A 102 8.32 -15.32 5.60
N ALA A 103 8.54 -16.32 4.77
CA ALA A 103 7.53 -16.95 3.93
C ALA A 103 7.78 -18.46 3.86
N GLN A 104 6.71 -19.20 3.63
CA GLN A 104 6.76 -20.66 3.50
C GLN A 104 5.73 -21.12 2.48
N ASP A 105 6.13 -22.08 1.67
CA ASP A 105 5.22 -22.90 0.86
C ASP A 105 5.32 -24.35 1.32
N ILE A 106 4.27 -24.82 1.97
CA ILE A 106 4.22 -26.19 2.53
C ILE A 106 4.15 -27.23 1.41
N ASP A 107 3.44 -26.93 0.32
CA ASP A 107 3.24 -27.85 -0.80
C ASP A 107 4.56 -28.17 -1.49
N PHE A 108 5.46 -27.18 -1.60
CA PHE A 108 6.78 -27.33 -2.20
C PHE A 108 7.90 -27.50 -1.17
N SER A 109 7.58 -27.50 0.13
CA SER A 109 8.56 -27.62 1.23
C SER A 109 9.69 -26.58 1.12
N THR A 110 9.36 -25.37 0.72
CA THR A 110 10.31 -24.25 0.61
C THR A 110 10.02 -23.18 1.65
N SER A 111 11.05 -22.54 2.15
CA SER A 111 10.90 -21.41 3.07
C SER A 111 12.08 -20.46 2.94
N ALA A 112 11.86 -19.21 3.34
CA ALA A 112 12.89 -18.19 3.45
C ALA A 112 12.63 -17.29 4.65
N GLU A 113 13.71 -16.78 5.22
CA GLU A 113 13.68 -15.81 6.31
C GLU A 113 14.78 -14.78 6.10
N GLU A 114 14.46 -13.51 6.36
CA GLU A 114 15.42 -12.43 6.34
C GLU A 114 15.17 -11.45 7.49
N ARG A 115 16.23 -10.95 8.11
CA ARG A 115 16.17 -10.04 9.24
C ARG A 115 16.67 -8.67 8.85
N ILE A 116 15.93 -7.64 9.25
CA ILE A 116 16.22 -6.25 8.95
C ILE A 116 16.18 -5.47 10.26
N VAL A 117 17.14 -4.58 10.44
CA VAL A 117 17.14 -3.66 11.58
C VAL A 117 16.05 -2.62 11.38
N CYS A 118 15.31 -2.33 12.42
CA CYS A 118 14.26 -1.30 12.44
C CYS A 118 14.27 -0.57 13.78
N GLN A 119 13.58 0.55 13.86
CA GLN A 119 13.28 1.20 15.14
C GLN A 119 11.93 0.71 15.62
N PHE A 120 11.93 -0.08 16.67
CA PHE A 120 10.72 -0.64 17.26
C PHE A 120 10.86 -0.71 18.78
N ASP A 121 9.97 -0.02 19.49
CA ASP A 121 9.88 0.00 20.96
C ASP A 121 8.50 -0.50 21.40
N GLY A 122 8.15 -1.70 20.97
CA GLY A 122 6.88 -2.34 21.28
C GLY A 122 7.07 -3.74 21.83
N THR A 123 5.95 -4.37 22.19
CA THR A 123 5.92 -5.78 22.55
C THR A 123 6.06 -6.65 21.29
N GLU A 124 6.60 -7.84 21.45
CA GLU A 124 6.72 -8.82 20.38
C GLU A 124 5.40 -9.02 19.63
N LEU A 125 5.44 -8.90 18.31
CA LEU A 125 4.27 -8.98 17.44
C LEU A 125 4.57 -9.81 16.19
N SER A 126 3.65 -10.70 15.83
CA SER A 126 3.65 -11.39 14.54
C SER A 126 2.39 -11.03 13.77
N ILE A 127 2.54 -10.63 12.51
CA ILE A 127 1.44 -10.23 11.64
C ILE A 127 1.69 -10.70 10.21
N GLY A 128 0.65 -11.18 9.55
CA GLY A 128 0.72 -11.64 8.16
C GLY A 128 0.20 -10.61 7.19
N PHE A 129 0.85 -10.48 6.03
CA PHE A 129 0.38 -9.64 4.94
C PHE A 129 0.57 -10.31 3.58
N LYS A 130 -0.20 -9.84 2.60
CA LYS A 130 0.04 -10.23 1.20
C LYS A 130 1.26 -9.48 0.67
N ALA A 131 2.33 -10.21 0.34
CA ALA A 131 3.60 -9.64 -0.09
C ALA A 131 3.46 -8.72 -1.30
N THR A 132 2.61 -9.09 -2.28
CA THR A 132 2.41 -8.28 -3.49
C THR A 132 1.89 -6.88 -3.18
N TYR A 133 1.02 -6.73 -2.18
CA TYR A 133 0.51 -5.41 -1.78
C TYR A 133 1.55 -4.60 -1.01
N LEU A 134 2.31 -5.23 -0.09
CA LEU A 134 3.41 -4.54 0.59
C LEU A 134 4.46 -4.03 -0.41
N ILE A 135 4.84 -4.86 -1.38
CA ILE A 135 5.79 -4.49 -2.43
C ILE A 135 5.26 -3.33 -3.27
N GLU A 136 3.98 -3.35 -3.64
CA GLU A 136 3.33 -2.27 -4.39
C GLU A 136 3.30 -0.97 -3.58
N ILE A 137 2.91 -1.02 -2.30
CA ILE A 137 2.89 0.12 -1.39
C ILE A 137 4.29 0.74 -1.29
N LEU A 138 5.29 -0.05 -0.93
CA LEU A 138 6.67 0.43 -0.76
C LEU A 138 7.30 0.95 -2.06
N GLY A 139 6.83 0.46 -3.21
CA GLY A 139 7.24 0.94 -4.52
C GLY A 139 6.63 2.30 -4.92
N ASN A 140 5.56 2.73 -4.25
CA ASN A 140 4.88 4.00 -4.50
C ASN A 140 5.17 5.08 -3.45
N ILE A 141 6.03 4.81 -2.48
CA ILE A 141 6.50 5.78 -1.49
C ILE A 141 7.87 6.28 -1.93
N SER A 142 8.12 7.59 -1.83
CA SER A 142 9.37 8.25 -2.22
C SER A 142 10.37 8.36 -1.08
N SER A 143 9.92 8.44 0.18
CA SER A 143 10.78 8.63 1.36
C SER A 143 11.82 7.52 1.55
N GLU A 144 12.94 7.85 2.20
CA GLU A 144 14.00 6.87 2.53
C GLU A 144 13.53 5.84 3.55
N GLU A 145 12.80 6.27 4.55
CA GLU A 145 12.21 5.42 5.57
C GLU A 145 10.68 5.40 5.47
N VAL A 146 10.09 4.33 5.97
CA VAL A 146 8.64 4.19 6.14
C VAL A 146 8.32 3.85 7.58
N VAL A 147 7.14 4.26 8.02
CA VAL A 147 6.60 3.91 9.33
C VAL A 147 5.43 2.95 9.13
N LEU A 148 5.53 1.75 9.70
CA LEU A 148 4.41 0.84 9.83
C LEU A 148 3.75 1.11 11.18
N GLU A 149 2.47 1.44 11.17
CA GLU A 149 1.67 1.57 12.38
C GLU A 149 0.77 0.34 12.52
N LEU A 150 1.00 -0.43 13.57
CA LEU A 150 0.39 -1.74 13.80
C LEU A 150 -0.29 -1.77 15.19
N ALA A 151 -1.22 -2.69 15.38
CA ALA A 151 -1.86 -2.93 16.68
C ALA A 151 -1.83 -4.41 17.03
N ASP A 152 -2.61 -5.20 16.34
CA ASP A 152 -2.75 -6.64 16.55
C ASP A 152 -2.84 -7.37 15.18
N PRO A 153 -2.72 -8.71 15.15
CA PRO A 153 -2.71 -9.47 13.91
C PRO A 153 -4.01 -9.42 13.09
N SER A 154 -5.09 -8.85 13.61
CA SER A 154 -6.40 -8.79 12.95
C SER A 154 -6.79 -7.39 12.47
N ARG A 155 -6.13 -6.36 12.98
CA ARG A 155 -6.42 -4.97 12.66
C ARG A 155 -5.59 -4.48 11.48
N ALA A 156 -6.18 -3.62 10.65
CA ALA A 156 -5.48 -3.00 9.55
C ALA A 156 -4.18 -2.31 9.99
N GLY A 157 -3.10 -2.57 9.29
CA GLY A 157 -1.86 -1.82 9.40
C GLY A 157 -1.92 -0.56 8.54
N LEU A 158 -1.31 0.51 9.01
CA LEU A 158 -1.05 1.71 8.22
C LEU A 158 0.43 1.74 7.83
N ILE A 159 0.68 2.21 6.63
CA ILE A 159 2.04 2.42 6.12
C ILE A 159 2.09 3.85 5.62
N VAL A 160 2.95 4.63 6.22
CA VAL A 160 3.13 6.04 5.90
C VAL A 160 4.60 6.33 5.63
N PRO A 161 4.94 7.31 4.78
CA PRO A 161 6.31 7.78 4.67
C PRO A 161 6.76 8.39 5.99
N SER A 162 8.07 8.34 6.30
CA SER A 162 8.62 9.04 7.46
C SER A 162 8.54 10.57 7.29
N GLU A 163 8.62 11.02 6.05
CA GLU A 163 8.50 12.41 5.64
C GLU A 163 7.62 12.46 4.39
N ASN A 164 6.60 13.32 4.39
CA ASN A 164 5.78 13.59 3.21
C ASN A 164 6.45 14.63 2.33
N ASP A 165 6.23 14.54 1.01
CA ASP A 165 6.59 15.61 0.08
C ASP A 165 5.72 16.87 0.35
N GLU A 166 6.16 18.03 -0.13
CA GLU A 166 5.42 19.27 0.03
C GLU A 166 4.03 19.14 -0.60
N ASP A 167 2.99 19.55 0.12
CA ASP A 167 1.58 19.43 -0.27
C ASP A 167 1.03 17.98 -0.40
N GLU A 168 1.73 16.96 0.12
CA GLU A 168 1.27 15.57 0.13
C GLU A 168 1.03 15.06 1.56
N ASP A 169 -0.05 14.31 1.75
CA ASP A 169 -0.36 13.55 2.96
C ASP A 169 -0.71 12.11 2.57
N LEU A 170 0.31 11.25 2.54
CA LEU A 170 0.22 9.89 2.05
C LEU A 170 -0.01 8.89 3.17
N LEU A 171 -1.14 8.20 3.12
CA LEU A 171 -1.47 7.09 4.02
C LEU A 171 -1.91 5.89 3.20
N MET A 172 -1.31 4.75 3.46
CA MET A 172 -1.71 3.47 2.86
C MET A 172 -2.17 2.49 3.93
N LEU A 173 -3.36 1.94 3.74
CA LEU A 173 -3.97 0.97 4.63
C LEU A 173 -3.87 -0.43 4.04
N LEU A 174 -3.44 -1.40 4.84
CA LEU A 174 -3.35 -2.80 4.44
C LEU A 174 -3.97 -3.71 5.49
N MET A 175 -4.95 -4.52 5.06
CA MET A 175 -5.54 -5.54 5.92
C MET A 175 -4.58 -6.71 6.11
N PRO A 176 -4.39 -7.19 7.35
CA PRO A 176 -3.58 -8.37 7.59
C PRO A 176 -4.26 -9.65 7.10
N MET A 177 -3.45 -10.67 6.93
CA MET A 177 -3.88 -12.04 6.66
C MET A 177 -3.66 -12.89 7.92
N MET A 178 -4.58 -13.82 8.17
CA MET A 178 -4.44 -14.75 9.28
C MET A 178 -3.19 -15.62 9.10
N LEU A 179 -2.40 -15.73 10.15
CA LEU A 179 -1.31 -16.67 10.23
C LEU A 179 -1.88 -18.02 10.67
N ASN A 180 -1.58 -19.05 9.93
CA ASN A 180 -1.86 -20.42 10.36
C ASN A 180 -0.61 -20.91 11.10
N ASP A 181 -0.66 -20.87 12.42
CA ASP A 181 0.36 -21.46 13.30
C ASP A 181 0.22 -22.98 13.36
#